data_766426700f9162664ddf042b9216f99f
#
_entry.id   766426700f9162664ddf042b9216f99f
#
_cell.length_a   1.000
_cell.length_b   1.000
_cell.length_c   1.000
_cell.angle_alpha   90.00
_cell.angle_beta   90.00
_cell.angle_gamma   90.00
#
_symmetry.space_group_name_H-M   'P 1'
#
loop_
_entity.id
_entity.type
_entity.pdbx_description
1 polymer ?
#
loop_
_entity_poly.entity_id
_entity_poly.type
_entity_poly.pdbx_seq_one_letter_code
_entity_poly.pdbx_strand_id
1 'polypeptide(L)'
;MEMNPYYLAIDIGASSGRHILAHLEDGRMELEEVHRFPNGMVEKDGEFVWDVDELFAQIKLGMKKCAELGKIPVSVGVDTWGVDFVLLDGKGQRIGNAAAYRDGRTKGMDEEVYKLISEEDLYARTGIQKEMFNTIYQLMALKTKKPEQLNEAETLLMVPDYFHYLLSGVAATEYTEATTGQLVSPDTKDWDMELIGMLGYPERIFQKIVPPGTVLAELTEQVRKE
;
A
#
# COMPACT_ATOMS: atom_id res chain seq x y z
N MET A 1 22.04 26.11 -19.26
CA MET A 1 21.67 24.73 -19.48
C MET A 1 20.53 24.47 -18.51
N GLU A 2 19.35 24.13 -19.01
CA GLU A 2 18.30 23.60 -18.13
C GLU A 2 18.82 22.30 -17.56
N MET A 3 18.95 22.22 -16.24
CA MET A 3 19.31 20.96 -15.59
C MET A 3 18.14 20.00 -15.78
N ASN A 4 18.42 18.80 -16.33
CA ASN A 4 17.41 17.75 -16.44
C ASN A 4 16.87 17.42 -15.04
N PRO A 5 15.55 17.35 -14.86
CA PRO A 5 14.96 17.06 -13.55
C PRO A 5 15.31 15.65 -13.09
N TYR A 6 15.51 15.51 -11.78
CA TYR A 6 15.62 14.19 -11.12
C TYR A 6 14.24 13.70 -10.70
N TYR A 7 14.07 12.38 -10.74
CA TYR A 7 12.88 11.65 -10.27
C TYR A 7 13.32 10.57 -9.29
N LEU A 8 12.60 10.38 -8.20
CA LEU A 8 12.94 9.37 -7.20
C LEU A 8 11.92 8.24 -7.21
N ALA A 9 12.40 7.03 -7.46
CA ALA A 9 11.64 5.79 -7.28
C ALA A 9 12.13 5.09 -6.01
N ILE A 10 11.18 4.72 -5.13
CA ILE A 10 11.43 3.97 -3.90
C ILE A 10 10.75 2.62 -4.05
N ASP A 11 11.55 1.57 -4.25
CA ASP A 11 11.09 0.19 -4.46
C ASP A 11 11.39 -0.62 -3.19
N ILE A 12 10.34 -1.04 -2.49
CA ILE A 12 10.41 -1.78 -1.22
C ILE A 12 9.86 -3.19 -1.42
N GLY A 13 10.75 -4.14 -1.60
CA GLY A 13 10.37 -5.56 -1.63
C GLY A 13 10.31 -6.17 -0.23
N ALA A 14 9.84 -7.42 -0.14
CA ALA A 14 9.69 -8.16 1.12
C ALA A 14 11.02 -8.43 1.88
N SER A 15 12.17 -8.25 1.24
CA SER A 15 13.49 -8.52 1.85
C SER A 15 14.43 -7.32 1.88
N SER A 16 14.19 -6.31 1.05
CA SER A 16 15.01 -5.08 1.00
C SER A 16 14.26 -3.97 0.28
N GLY A 17 14.60 -2.72 0.61
CA GLY A 17 14.17 -1.54 -0.13
C GLY A 17 15.34 -0.77 -0.71
N ARG A 18 15.07 0.02 -1.75
CA ARG A 18 16.07 0.86 -2.41
C ARG A 18 15.46 2.14 -2.93
N HIS A 19 16.28 3.16 -3.00
CA HIS A 19 15.96 4.45 -3.61
C HIS A 19 16.77 4.58 -4.90
N ILE A 20 16.10 4.73 -6.01
CA ILE A 20 16.68 4.91 -7.33
C ILE A 20 16.37 6.32 -7.81
N LEU A 21 17.41 7.12 -7.95
CA LEU A 21 17.33 8.44 -8.53
C LEU A 21 17.51 8.32 -10.05
N ALA A 22 16.59 8.87 -10.81
CA ALA A 22 16.59 8.82 -12.27
C ALA A 22 16.65 10.24 -12.87
N HIS A 23 17.34 10.41 -14.00
CA HIS A 23 17.30 11.59 -14.84
C HIS A 23 17.55 11.21 -16.29
N LEU A 24 17.28 12.14 -17.22
CA LEU A 24 17.60 11.96 -18.63
C LEU A 24 18.93 12.65 -18.94
N GLU A 25 19.86 11.92 -19.55
CA GLU A 25 21.12 12.44 -20.11
C GLU A 25 21.25 11.97 -21.56
N ASP A 26 21.38 12.92 -22.49
CA ASP A 26 21.46 12.65 -23.93
C ASP A 26 20.36 11.72 -24.47
N GLY A 27 19.13 11.86 -23.94
CA GLY A 27 17.96 11.08 -24.31
C GLY A 27 17.94 9.64 -23.74
N ARG A 28 18.84 9.31 -22.82
CA ARG A 28 18.88 8.05 -22.08
C ARG A 28 18.52 8.28 -20.63
N MET A 29 17.86 7.30 -20.04
CA MET A 29 17.57 7.30 -18.60
C MET A 29 18.80 6.76 -17.85
N GLU A 30 19.39 7.63 -17.05
CA GLU A 30 20.46 7.26 -16.12
C GLU A 30 19.87 7.01 -14.73
N LEU A 31 20.31 5.91 -14.09
CA LEU A 31 19.82 5.45 -12.80
C LEU A 31 20.94 5.37 -11.78
N GLU A 32 20.70 5.91 -10.60
CA GLU A 32 21.64 5.88 -9.47
C GLU A 32 20.95 5.36 -8.22
N GLU A 33 21.47 4.29 -7.62
CA GLU A 33 21.01 3.83 -6.31
C GLU A 33 21.62 4.72 -5.22
N VAL A 34 20.78 5.49 -4.52
CA VAL A 34 21.23 6.43 -3.49
C VAL A 34 21.09 5.88 -2.07
N HIS A 35 20.20 4.91 -1.87
CA HIS A 35 19.99 4.27 -0.59
C HIS A 35 19.46 2.85 -0.74
N ARG A 36 19.94 1.94 0.12
CA ARG A 36 19.44 0.57 0.25
C ARG A 36 19.33 0.21 1.73
N PHE A 37 18.30 -0.56 2.08
CA PHE A 37 18.06 -1.02 3.44
C PHE A 37 17.42 -2.42 3.44
N PRO A 38 17.63 -3.21 4.49
CA PRO A 38 16.96 -4.50 4.67
C PRO A 38 15.48 -4.28 5.00
N ASN A 39 14.64 -5.23 4.62
CA ASN A 39 13.26 -5.34 5.05
C ASN A 39 12.97 -6.79 5.48
N GLY A 40 11.95 -6.99 6.27
CA GLY A 40 11.50 -8.30 6.73
C GLY A 40 10.34 -8.20 7.68
N MET A 41 9.60 -9.28 7.76
CA MET A 41 8.54 -9.40 8.76
C MET A 41 9.15 -9.53 10.15
N VAL A 42 8.51 -8.92 11.14
CA VAL A 42 8.84 -9.06 12.54
C VAL A 42 7.66 -9.68 13.30
N GLU A 43 7.93 -10.45 14.33
CA GLU A 43 6.89 -10.96 15.21
C GLU A 43 6.57 -9.91 16.28
N LYS A 44 5.30 -9.55 16.37
CA LYS A 44 4.79 -8.59 17.37
C LYS A 44 3.43 -9.05 17.85
N ASP A 45 3.26 -9.18 19.15
CA ASP A 45 2.01 -9.61 19.79
C ASP A 45 1.43 -10.93 19.23
N GLY A 46 2.32 -11.85 18.78
CA GLY A 46 1.96 -13.16 18.21
C GLY A 46 1.51 -13.10 16.75
N GLU A 47 1.71 -11.99 16.06
CA GLU A 47 1.46 -11.80 14.64
C GLU A 47 2.74 -11.48 13.89
N PHE A 48 2.86 -11.92 12.64
CA PHE A 48 3.88 -11.41 11.73
C PHE A 48 3.42 -10.10 11.11
N VAL A 49 4.21 -9.05 11.27
CA VAL A 49 3.88 -7.69 10.84
C VAL A 49 5.02 -7.04 10.08
N TRP A 50 4.71 -6.02 9.31
CA TRP A 50 5.69 -5.09 8.74
C TRP A 50 5.92 -3.93 9.69
N ASP A 51 7.19 -3.55 9.92
CA ASP A 51 7.54 -2.33 10.65
C ASP A 51 7.43 -1.13 9.71
N VAL A 52 6.20 -0.69 9.46
CA VAL A 52 5.93 0.43 8.56
C VAL A 52 6.48 1.76 9.08
N ASP A 53 6.74 1.89 10.38
CA ASP A 53 7.33 3.09 10.97
C ASP A 53 8.82 3.14 10.62
N GLU A 54 9.53 2.02 10.75
CA GLU A 54 10.92 1.91 10.29
C GLU A 54 11.03 2.08 8.77
N LEU A 55 10.13 1.46 7.99
CA LEU A 55 10.11 1.64 6.54
C LEU A 55 9.94 3.11 6.15
N PHE A 56 9.04 3.84 6.82
CA PHE A 56 8.88 5.27 6.56
C PHE A 56 10.10 6.11 6.98
N ALA A 57 10.79 5.73 8.04
CA ALA A 57 12.07 6.35 8.41
C ALA A 57 13.14 6.13 7.32
N GLN A 58 13.21 4.92 6.73
CA GLN A 58 14.11 4.62 5.63
C GLN A 58 13.75 5.39 4.33
N ILE A 59 12.44 5.57 4.05
CA ILE A 59 11.96 6.43 2.95
C ILE A 59 12.51 7.84 3.11
N LYS A 60 12.34 8.46 4.27
CA LYS A 60 12.84 9.82 4.55
C LYS A 60 14.36 9.91 4.50
N LEU A 61 15.06 8.90 5.03
CA LEU A 61 16.53 8.86 4.99
C LEU A 61 17.06 8.85 3.55
N GLY A 62 16.47 8.07 2.66
CA GLY A 62 16.88 8.05 1.24
C GLY A 62 16.58 9.38 0.53
N MET A 63 15.45 10.01 0.82
CA MET A 63 15.14 11.35 0.32
C MET A 63 16.17 12.39 0.78
N LYS A 64 16.56 12.34 2.05
CA LYS A 64 17.61 13.22 2.61
C LYS A 64 18.96 13.03 1.91
N LYS A 65 19.33 11.79 1.57
CA LYS A 65 20.56 11.51 0.82
C LYS A 65 20.55 12.15 -0.57
N CYS A 66 19.39 12.23 -1.24
CA CYS A 66 19.29 12.98 -2.51
C CYS A 66 19.64 14.46 -2.31
N ALA A 67 19.17 15.07 -1.23
CA ALA A 67 19.51 16.46 -0.89
C ALA A 67 21.00 16.64 -0.58
N GLU A 68 21.60 15.72 0.17
CA GLU A 68 23.06 15.73 0.47
C GLU A 68 23.92 15.62 -0.79
N LEU A 69 23.44 14.90 -1.82
CA LEU A 69 24.08 14.83 -3.14
C LEU A 69 23.84 16.07 -4.01
N GLY A 70 23.00 17.01 -3.58
CA GLY A 70 22.57 18.15 -4.39
C GLY A 70 21.65 17.79 -5.56
N LYS A 71 21.05 16.60 -5.53
CA LYS A 71 20.19 16.04 -6.58
C LYS A 71 18.74 15.98 -6.09
N ILE A 72 18.07 17.12 -6.03
CA ILE A 72 16.71 17.23 -5.52
C ILE A 72 15.71 16.70 -6.56
N PRO A 73 14.96 15.62 -6.28
CA PRO A 73 13.97 15.12 -7.23
C PRO A 73 12.73 16.03 -7.27
N VAL A 74 12.16 16.18 -8.47
CA VAL A 74 10.92 16.94 -8.68
C VAL A 74 9.68 16.11 -8.35
N SER A 75 9.83 14.79 -8.27
CA SER A 75 8.76 13.88 -7.82
C SER A 75 9.33 12.64 -7.13
N VAL A 76 8.50 12.03 -6.30
CA VAL A 76 8.79 10.76 -5.62
C VAL A 76 7.60 9.81 -5.79
N GLY A 77 7.88 8.55 -6.06
CA GLY A 77 6.91 7.47 -6.02
C GLY A 77 7.43 6.33 -5.16
N VAL A 78 6.53 5.67 -4.44
CA VAL A 78 6.83 4.49 -3.61
C VAL A 78 6.08 3.30 -4.16
N ASP A 79 6.78 2.21 -4.37
CA ASP A 79 6.23 0.91 -4.73
C ASP A 79 6.60 -0.11 -3.65
N THR A 80 5.70 -1.05 -3.37
CA THR A 80 5.93 -2.13 -2.40
C THR A 80 5.39 -3.46 -2.92
N TRP A 81 5.10 -4.41 -2.05
CA TRP A 81 4.37 -5.64 -2.35
C TRP A 81 2.86 -5.39 -2.25
N GLY A 82 2.06 -6.22 -2.92
CA GLY A 82 0.60 -6.15 -2.91
C GLY A 82 -0.05 -6.73 -1.65
N VAL A 83 -1.36 -6.69 -1.62
CA VAL A 83 -2.34 -7.31 -0.71
C VAL A 83 -2.39 -6.81 0.73
N ASP A 84 -1.29 -6.30 1.27
CA ASP A 84 -1.22 -5.83 2.66
C ASP A 84 -1.68 -4.38 2.79
N PHE A 85 -2.26 -4.06 3.92
CA PHE A 85 -2.86 -2.76 4.18
C PHE A 85 -2.71 -2.33 5.64
N VAL A 86 -2.99 -1.06 5.88
CA VAL A 86 -3.22 -0.49 7.21
C VAL A 86 -4.63 0.06 7.31
N LEU A 87 -5.15 0.10 8.52
CA LEU A 87 -6.40 0.79 8.87
C LEU A 87 -6.09 2.07 9.63
N LEU A 88 -6.82 3.13 9.32
CA LEU A 88 -6.72 4.41 10.03
C LEU A 88 -8.07 4.78 10.64
N ASP A 89 -8.02 5.41 11.80
CA ASP A 89 -9.19 6.01 12.46
C ASP A 89 -9.58 7.36 11.82
N GLY A 90 -10.64 7.98 12.34
CA GLY A 90 -11.11 9.29 11.86
C GLY A 90 -10.15 10.45 12.13
N LYS A 91 -9.02 10.21 12.80
CA LYS A 91 -7.94 11.19 13.02
C LYS A 91 -6.72 10.89 12.17
N GLY A 92 -6.78 9.86 11.31
CA GLY A 92 -5.67 9.40 10.50
C GLY A 92 -4.60 8.63 11.28
N GLN A 93 -4.91 8.14 12.48
CA GLN A 93 -4.00 7.33 13.27
C GLN A 93 -4.18 5.84 12.95
N ARG A 94 -3.07 5.09 12.89
CA ARG A 94 -3.09 3.66 12.55
C ARG A 94 -3.78 2.86 13.66
N ILE A 95 -4.72 2.00 13.25
CA ILE A 95 -5.39 1.01 14.09
C ILE A 95 -4.66 -0.32 13.94
N GLY A 96 -4.14 -0.85 15.06
CA GLY A 96 -3.44 -2.13 15.06
C GLY A 96 -2.10 -2.12 14.30
N ASN A 97 -1.66 -3.30 13.91
CA ASN A 97 -0.41 -3.52 13.20
C ASN A 97 -0.66 -3.67 11.68
N ALA A 98 0.34 -3.35 10.86
CA ALA A 98 0.38 -3.72 9.44
C ALA A 98 0.75 -5.22 9.34
N ALA A 99 -0.26 -6.10 9.40
CA ALA A 99 0.00 -7.53 9.40
C ALA A 99 0.52 -7.99 8.03
N ALA A 100 1.53 -8.86 8.05
CA ALA A 100 2.19 -9.33 6.84
C ALA A 100 1.38 -10.45 6.15
N TYR A 101 1.42 -10.50 4.83
CA TYR A 101 0.67 -11.47 4.03
C TYR A 101 1.03 -12.94 4.33
N ARG A 102 2.18 -13.21 4.92
CA ARG A 102 2.60 -14.55 5.37
C ARG A 102 2.19 -14.88 6.79
N ASP A 103 1.47 -13.99 7.48
CA ASP A 103 0.85 -14.30 8.76
C ASP A 103 -0.22 -15.37 8.57
N GLY A 104 -0.36 -16.27 9.55
CA GLY A 104 -1.30 -17.38 9.50
C GLY A 104 -2.76 -16.98 9.74
N ARG A 105 -3.08 -15.68 9.90
CA ARG A 105 -4.42 -15.20 10.29
C ARG A 105 -5.51 -15.53 9.28
N THR A 106 -5.15 -15.67 8.01
CA THR A 106 -6.09 -15.91 6.89
C THR A 106 -6.47 -17.38 6.71
N LYS A 107 -5.84 -18.31 7.45
CA LYS A 107 -6.15 -19.73 7.35
C LYS A 107 -7.63 -20.00 7.62
N GLY A 108 -8.32 -20.64 6.64
CA GLY A 108 -9.74 -20.96 6.68
C GLY A 108 -10.67 -19.78 6.38
N MET A 109 -10.14 -18.60 6.04
CA MET A 109 -10.97 -17.42 5.72
C MET A 109 -11.58 -17.48 4.32
N ASP A 110 -11.01 -18.26 3.43
CA ASP A 110 -11.60 -18.59 2.13
C ASP A 110 -12.92 -19.36 2.32
N GLU A 111 -12.98 -20.33 3.24
CA GLU A 111 -14.22 -21.04 3.56
C GLU A 111 -15.32 -20.10 4.09
N GLU A 112 -14.93 -19.08 4.87
CA GLU A 112 -15.89 -18.05 5.34
C GLU A 112 -16.40 -17.16 4.20
N VAL A 113 -15.52 -16.74 3.28
CA VAL A 113 -15.89 -15.99 2.07
C VAL A 113 -16.82 -16.85 1.18
N TYR A 114 -16.51 -18.13 1.00
CA TYR A 114 -17.26 -19.02 0.11
C TYR A 114 -18.64 -19.42 0.64
N LYS A 115 -18.97 -19.10 1.89
CA LYS A 115 -20.36 -19.16 2.38
C LYS A 115 -21.25 -18.06 1.76
N LEU A 116 -20.64 -16.99 1.23
CA LEU A 116 -21.31 -15.80 0.73
C LEU A 116 -21.27 -15.69 -0.80
N ILE A 117 -20.16 -16.11 -1.42
CA ILE A 117 -19.96 -16.12 -2.87
C ILE A 117 -19.08 -17.32 -3.23
N SER A 118 -19.42 -18.06 -4.30
CA SER A 118 -18.58 -19.19 -4.74
C SER A 118 -17.19 -18.74 -5.24
N GLU A 119 -16.21 -19.64 -5.19
CA GLU A 119 -14.87 -19.35 -5.74
C GLU A 119 -14.93 -19.00 -7.23
N GLU A 120 -15.76 -19.72 -8.01
CA GLU A 120 -15.96 -19.50 -9.43
C GLU A 120 -16.56 -18.12 -9.73
N ASP A 121 -17.62 -17.74 -8.99
CA ASP A 121 -18.26 -16.44 -9.15
C ASP A 121 -17.33 -15.29 -8.72
N LEU A 122 -16.58 -15.48 -7.64
CA LEU A 122 -15.60 -14.51 -7.18
C LEU A 122 -14.49 -14.29 -8.21
N TYR A 123 -13.98 -15.37 -8.82
CA TYR A 123 -12.99 -15.27 -9.88
C TYR A 123 -13.58 -14.61 -11.14
N ALA A 124 -14.78 -15.03 -11.56
CA ALA A 124 -15.45 -14.42 -12.72
C ALA A 124 -15.69 -12.92 -12.53
N ARG A 125 -15.96 -12.49 -11.30
CA ARG A 125 -16.25 -11.09 -10.94
C ARG A 125 -15.01 -10.20 -10.87
N THR A 126 -13.88 -10.73 -10.39
CA THR A 126 -12.66 -9.95 -10.11
C THR A 126 -11.50 -10.22 -11.07
N GLY A 127 -11.49 -11.38 -11.73
CA GLY A 127 -10.39 -11.84 -12.57
C GLY A 127 -9.09 -12.17 -11.81
N ILE A 128 -9.11 -12.15 -10.48
CA ILE A 128 -7.92 -12.33 -9.63
C ILE A 128 -7.85 -13.76 -9.13
N GLN A 129 -6.69 -14.40 -9.33
CA GLN A 129 -6.41 -15.73 -8.81
C GLN A 129 -6.52 -15.75 -7.27
N LYS A 130 -7.10 -16.82 -6.74
CA LYS A 130 -7.11 -17.07 -5.30
C LYS A 130 -5.69 -17.25 -4.78
N GLU A 131 -5.33 -16.40 -3.84
CA GLU A 131 -4.19 -16.59 -2.95
C GLU A 131 -4.67 -16.36 -1.51
N MET A 132 -4.27 -17.23 -0.60
CA MET A 132 -4.76 -17.19 0.79
C MET A 132 -4.51 -15.86 1.50
N PHE A 133 -3.59 -15.06 0.98
CA PHE A 133 -3.20 -13.77 1.51
C PHE A 133 -3.88 -12.57 0.82
N ASN A 134 -4.75 -12.77 -0.18
CA ASN A 134 -5.45 -11.64 -0.80
C ASN A 134 -6.20 -10.82 0.26
N THR A 135 -6.28 -9.51 0.05
CA THR A 135 -6.88 -8.56 0.99
C THR A 135 -8.29 -8.97 1.43
N ILE A 136 -9.07 -9.56 0.51
CA ILE A 136 -10.41 -10.07 0.81
C ILE A 136 -10.40 -11.04 1.99
N TYR A 137 -9.45 -12.00 2.05
CA TYR A 137 -9.35 -12.97 3.16
C TYR A 137 -8.74 -12.34 4.41
N GLN A 138 -7.86 -11.37 4.26
CA GLN A 138 -7.30 -10.62 5.38
C GLN A 138 -8.39 -9.78 6.09
N LEU A 139 -9.29 -9.15 5.33
CA LEU A 139 -10.45 -8.44 5.88
C LEU A 139 -11.45 -9.39 6.54
N MET A 140 -11.66 -10.60 5.97
CA MET A 140 -12.49 -11.62 6.59
C MET A 140 -11.89 -12.07 7.92
N ALA A 141 -10.56 -12.21 8.02
CA ALA A 141 -9.88 -12.50 9.28
C ALA A 141 -10.09 -11.41 10.34
N LEU A 142 -10.01 -10.14 9.96
CA LEU A 142 -10.32 -9.04 10.87
C LEU A 142 -11.78 -9.05 11.29
N LYS A 143 -12.71 -9.18 10.35
CA LYS A 143 -14.14 -9.26 10.63
C LYS A 143 -14.48 -10.35 11.63
N THR A 144 -13.80 -11.50 11.53
CA THR A 144 -14.09 -12.69 12.35
C THR A 144 -13.38 -12.64 13.71
N LYS A 145 -12.13 -12.16 13.74
CA LYS A 145 -11.25 -12.28 14.91
C LYS A 145 -11.04 -10.97 15.67
N LYS A 146 -11.14 -9.83 14.99
CA LYS A 146 -10.87 -8.49 15.54
C LYS A 146 -11.87 -7.45 14.96
N PRO A 147 -13.19 -7.68 15.06
CA PRO A 147 -14.20 -6.82 14.43
C PRO A 147 -14.16 -5.37 14.93
N GLU A 148 -13.65 -5.13 16.13
CA GLU A 148 -13.47 -3.78 16.69
C GLU A 148 -12.57 -2.91 15.81
N GLN A 149 -11.52 -3.48 15.20
CA GLN A 149 -10.63 -2.72 14.31
C GLN A 149 -11.34 -2.24 13.04
N LEU A 150 -12.19 -3.09 12.42
CA LEU A 150 -13.00 -2.67 11.28
C LEU A 150 -14.10 -1.68 11.66
N ASN A 151 -14.66 -1.80 12.86
CA ASN A 151 -15.69 -0.89 13.35
C ASN A 151 -15.14 0.50 13.63
N GLU A 152 -13.90 0.62 14.09
CA GLU A 152 -13.21 1.88 14.36
C GLU A 152 -12.63 2.53 13.09
N ALA A 153 -12.32 1.72 12.06
CA ALA A 153 -11.66 2.18 10.85
C ALA A 153 -12.53 3.12 10.02
N GLU A 154 -11.92 4.19 9.55
CA GLU A 154 -12.49 5.15 8.58
C GLU A 154 -11.74 5.12 7.24
N THR A 155 -10.53 4.54 7.21
CA THR A 155 -9.70 4.48 6.02
C THR A 155 -8.92 3.18 5.97
N LEU A 156 -8.93 2.52 4.81
CA LEU A 156 -8.01 1.44 4.45
C LEU A 156 -7.06 1.98 3.39
N LEU A 157 -5.77 1.80 3.59
CA LEU A 157 -4.73 2.11 2.60
C LEU A 157 -3.85 0.89 2.40
N MET A 158 -3.60 0.51 1.15
CA MET A 158 -2.57 -0.47 0.84
C MET A 158 -1.21 0.07 1.29
N VAL A 159 -0.24 -0.80 1.52
CA VAL A 159 1.04 -0.36 2.13
C VAL A 159 1.71 0.77 1.35
N PRO A 160 1.83 0.76 -0.01
CA PRO A 160 2.44 1.88 -0.72
C PRO A 160 1.56 3.14 -0.66
N ASP A 161 0.24 3.00 -0.67
CA ASP A 161 -0.70 4.11 -0.53
C ASP A 161 -0.60 4.77 0.86
N TYR A 162 -0.35 3.97 1.89
CA TYR A 162 -0.09 4.48 3.23
C TYR A 162 1.19 5.34 3.27
N PHE A 163 2.25 4.93 2.60
CA PHE A 163 3.46 5.75 2.51
C PHE A 163 3.22 7.04 1.70
N HIS A 164 2.46 6.96 0.62
CA HIS A 164 2.04 8.16 -0.11
C HIS A 164 1.18 9.09 0.76
N TYR A 165 0.28 8.55 1.58
CA TYR A 165 -0.49 9.33 2.55
C TYR A 165 0.41 10.02 3.58
N LEU A 166 1.39 9.31 4.14
CA LEU A 166 2.34 9.90 5.10
C LEU A 166 3.20 11.01 4.46
N LEU A 167 3.54 10.88 3.19
CA LEU A 167 4.30 11.88 2.43
C LEU A 167 3.46 13.10 2.06
N SER A 168 2.21 12.91 1.63
CA SER A 168 1.38 13.93 0.97
C SER A 168 0.21 14.44 1.81
N GLY A 169 -0.24 13.66 2.82
CA GLY A 169 -1.47 13.92 3.55
C GLY A 169 -2.76 13.55 2.79
N VAL A 170 -2.67 13.00 1.58
CA VAL A 170 -3.82 12.63 0.75
C VAL A 170 -4.04 11.12 0.79
N ALA A 171 -5.22 10.70 1.26
CA ALA A 171 -5.64 9.30 1.25
C ALA A 171 -6.28 8.98 -0.13
N ALA A 172 -5.64 8.08 -0.86
CA ALA A 172 -6.14 7.52 -2.12
C ALA A 172 -5.58 6.12 -2.27
N THR A 173 -6.20 5.27 -3.10
CA THR A 173 -5.70 3.94 -3.40
C THR A 173 -5.31 3.86 -4.87
N GLU A 174 -4.10 3.39 -5.16
CA GLU A 174 -3.63 3.22 -6.53
C GLU A 174 -4.26 1.95 -7.14
N TYR A 175 -4.68 2.04 -8.40
CA TYR A 175 -5.47 1.01 -9.08
C TYR A 175 -4.76 -0.35 -9.15
N THR A 176 -3.49 -0.39 -9.55
CA THR A 176 -2.77 -1.65 -9.74
C THR A 176 -2.53 -2.37 -8.42
N GLU A 177 -2.34 -1.60 -7.36
CA GLU A 177 -2.24 -2.11 -5.99
C GLU A 177 -3.59 -2.62 -5.48
N ALA A 178 -4.67 -1.85 -5.66
CA ALA A 178 -6.03 -2.24 -5.27
C ALA A 178 -6.48 -3.57 -5.90
N THR A 179 -6.10 -3.83 -7.16
CA THR A 179 -6.48 -5.07 -7.87
C THR A 179 -5.95 -6.32 -7.20
N THR A 180 -4.81 -6.26 -6.51
CA THR A 180 -4.22 -7.40 -5.81
C THR A 180 -5.11 -7.93 -4.70
N GLY A 181 -6.01 -7.09 -4.20
CA GLY A 181 -6.90 -7.37 -3.07
C GLY A 181 -8.09 -8.27 -3.37
N GLN A 182 -8.40 -8.52 -4.65
CA GLN A 182 -9.58 -9.29 -5.09
C GLN A 182 -10.92 -8.64 -4.69
N LEU A 183 -10.97 -7.29 -4.72
CA LEU A 183 -12.14 -6.47 -4.34
C LEU A 183 -12.47 -5.39 -5.38
N VAL A 184 -11.77 -5.39 -6.51
CA VAL A 184 -11.93 -4.41 -7.60
C VAL A 184 -12.63 -5.06 -8.78
N SER A 185 -13.59 -4.35 -9.38
CA SER A 185 -14.21 -4.74 -10.64
C SER A 185 -13.32 -4.34 -11.82
N PRO A 186 -12.92 -5.27 -12.70
CA PRO A 186 -12.13 -4.95 -13.89
C PRO A 186 -12.93 -4.11 -14.90
N ASP A 187 -14.26 -4.20 -14.89
CA ASP A 187 -15.14 -3.48 -15.82
C ASP A 187 -15.20 -2.00 -15.48
N THR A 188 -15.42 -1.68 -14.21
CA THR A 188 -15.51 -0.29 -13.74
C THR A 188 -14.18 0.31 -13.37
N LYS A 189 -13.16 -0.52 -13.13
CA LYS A 189 -11.84 -0.13 -12.58
C LYS A 189 -11.95 0.60 -11.23
N ASP A 190 -12.95 0.23 -10.45
CA ASP A 190 -13.22 0.77 -9.14
C ASP A 190 -13.57 -0.36 -8.17
N TRP A 191 -13.68 -0.06 -6.89
CA TRP A 191 -14.11 -1.01 -5.87
C TRP A 191 -15.43 -1.66 -6.25
N ASP A 192 -15.51 -2.98 -6.10
CA ASP A 192 -16.75 -3.72 -6.25
C ASP A 192 -17.61 -3.58 -4.98
N MET A 193 -18.34 -2.47 -4.88
CA MET A 193 -19.10 -2.13 -3.68
C MET A 193 -20.21 -3.13 -3.38
N GLU A 194 -20.75 -3.80 -4.40
CA GLU A 194 -21.73 -4.88 -4.20
C GLU A 194 -21.08 -6.10 -3.52
N LEU A 195 -19.89 -6.51 -3.99
CA LEU A 195 -19.13 -7.59 -3.36
C LEU A 195 -18.72 -7.21 -1.93
N ILE A 196 -18.22 -5.99 -1.73
CA ILE A 196 -17.83 -5.44 -0.42
C ILE A 196 -19.02 -5.49 0.55
N GLY A 197 -20.20 -5.04 0.10
CA GLY A 197 -21.44 -5.08 0.88
C GLY A 197 -21.91 -6.51 1.17
N MET A 198 -21.84 -7.42 0.18
CA MET A 198 -22.16 -8.84 0.34
C MET A 198 -21.28 -9.51 1.40
N LEU A 199 -19.98 -9.18 1.42
CA LEU A 199 -19.02 -9.68 2.41
C LEU A 199 -19.19 -9.00 3.79
N GLY A 200 -19.99 -7.93 3.87
CA GLY A 200 -20.25 -7.15 5.08
C GLY A 200 -19.02 -6.41 5.58
N TYR A 201 -18.19 -5.93 4.64
CA TYR A 201 -17.10 -5.02 4.96
C TYR A 201 -17.61 -3.58 5.00
N PRO A 202 -17.08 -2.71 5.87
CA PRO A 202 -17.54 -1.33 5.97
C PRO A 202 -17.14 -0.53 4.73
N GLU A 203 -18.10 -0.13 3.90
CA GLU A 203 -17.86 0.58 2.63
C GLU A 203 -17.04 1.86 2.81
N ARG A 204 -17.19 2.55 3.94
CA ARG A 204 -16.53 3.82 4.25
C ARG A 204 -15.00 3.77 4.25
N ILE A 205 -14.41 2.59 4.50
CA ILE A 205 -12.95 2.46 4.58
C ILE A 205 -12.27 2.48 3.22
N PHE A 206 -12.98 2.18 2.14
CA PHE A 206 -12.45 2.08 0.79
C PHE A 206 -12.32 3.47 0.15
N GLN A 207 -11.08 3.91 -0.02
CA GLN A 207 -10.77 5.23 -0.55
C GLN A 207 -10.90 5.25 -2.07
N LYS A 208 -11.02 6.47 -2.63
CA LYS A 208 -11.08 6.66 -4.08
C LYS A 208 -9.89 6.01 -4.77
N ILE A 209 -10.15 5.21 -5.80
CA ILE A 209 -9.12 4.66 -6.67
C ILE A 209 -8.62 5.73 -7.65
N VAL A 210 -7.30 5.79 -7.81
CA VAL A 210 -6.63 6.65 -8.78
C VAL A 210 -5.75 5.81 -9.72
N PRO A 211 -5.60 6.19 -11.01
CA PRO A 211 -4.74 5.47 -11.93
C PRO A 211 -3.24 5.67 -11.58
N PRO A 212 -2.36 4.73 -12.00
CA PRO A 212 -0.92 4.87 -11.83
C PRO A 212 -0.42 6.15 -12.48
N GLY A 213 0.61 6.76 -11.87
CA GLY A 213 1.17 8.02 -12.34
C GLY A 213 0.37 9.26 -11.95
N THR A 214 -0.68 9.12 -11.13
CA THR A 214 -1.42 10.26 -10.58
C THR A 214 -0.53 11.05 -9.61
N VAL A 215 -0.44 12.35 -9.81
CA VAL A 215 0.17 13.25 -8.82
C VAL A 215 -0.86 13.53 -7.73
N LEU A 216 -0.59 13.06 -6.51
CA LEU A 216 -1.51 13.21 -5.38
C LEU A 216 -1.48 14.63 -4.80
N ALA A 217 -0.31 15.08 -4.38
CA ALA A 217 -0.07 16.41 -3.82
C ALA A 217 1.45 16.67 -3.70
N GLU A 218 1.80 17.84 -3.18
CA GLU A 218 3.16 18.11 -2.69
C GLU A 218 3.40 17.37 -1.36
N LEU A 219 4.69 17.23 -0.99
CA LEU A 219 5.07 16.72 0.32
C LEU A 219 4.49 17.60 1.43
N THR A 220 4.07 16.99 2.54
CA THR A 220 3.63 17.73 3.72
C THR A 220 4.72 18.66 4.25
N GLU A 221 4.33 19.74 4.93
CA GLU A 221 5.30 20.68 5.53
C GLU A 221 6.24 19.97 6.53
N GLN A 222 5.73 18.97 7.25
CA GLN A 222 6.53 18.19 8.19
C GLN A 222 7.64 17.43 7.46
N VAL A 223 7.30 16.68 6.40
CA VAL A 223 8.27 15.90 5.62
C VAL A 223 9.32 16.81 4.94
N ARG A 224 8.89 17.97 4.46
CA ARG A 224 9.82 18.94 3.83
C ARG A 224 10.85 19.55 4.80
N LYS A 225 10.57 19.54 6.11
CA LYS A 225 11.47 20.09 7.13
C LYS A 225 12.49 19.08 7.67
N GLU A 226 12.24 17.78 7.48
CA GLU A 226 13.11 16.68 7.94
C GLU A 226 14.18 16.35 6.90
#